data_e0396c3a5d875a07117e3ac171cbb283
#
_entry.id   e0396c3a5d875a07117e3ac171cbb283
#
_cell.length_a   1.000
_cell.length_b   1.000
_cell.length_c   1.000
_cell.angle_alpha   90.00
_cell.angle_beta   90.00
_cell.angle_gamma   90.00
#
_symmetry.space_group_name_H-M   'P 1'
#
loop_
_entity.id
_entity.type
_entity.pdbx_description
1 polymer ?
#
loop_
_entity_poly.entity_id
_entity_poly.type
_entity_poly.pdbx_seq_one_letter_code
_entity_poly.pdbx_strand_id
1 'polypeptide(L)'
;SIIIFIGFINLNFIFNDGYKSRLPEILTKNYEQPWNLLKNSDGEICHGNTDGCIFNAPSSKKIFVIGDSHIASLTMDLKKKSLFNDYQINIFTRGCLYYPGFNLVRIQANKISKHCNDNYFQKIKKKILKEKNATIIIGGRFPVHLNNSYFDNQEGGIDHKRRLDSYISLGKYNTIQDSFKNEILEISNNNKILLIYPIPEVGSDPNSKIFITRNNKFSKKSVINDFTTSYEVYKERTKSSFELLDSIESPNIYRIYPHTLFCDNLIKSRCITHYDKYMLYFDNNHLSLKGAELVNNLIMEEIAKIELIDKTY
;
A
#
# COMPACT_ATOMS: atom_id res chain seq x y z
N SER A 1 -14.55 50.61 3.67
CA SER A 1 -15.13 49.93 2.49
C SER A 1 -14.23 48.85 1.88
N ILE A 2 -12.89 49.01 1.81
CA ILE A 2 -11.96 47.98 1.28
C ILE A 2 -11.95 46.71 2.13
N ILE A 3 -12.00 46.83 3.45
CA ILE A 3 -12.02 45.69 4.38
C ILE A 3 -13.29 44.84 4.19
N ILE A 4 -14.45 45.48 3.98
CA ILE A 4 -15.71 44.79 3.74
C ILE A 4 -15.65 44.04 2.38
N PHE A 5 -15.04 44.63 1.37
CA PHE A 5 -14.89 44.01 0.05
C PHE A 5 -13.95 42.78 0.11
N ILE A 6 -12.82 42.89 0.82
CA ILE A 6 -11.91 41.75 1.05
C ILE A 6 -12.60 40.66 1.87
N GLY A 7 -13.40 41.02 2.86
CA GLY A 7 -14.21 40.06 3.63
C GLY A 7 -15.22 39.31 2.76
N PHE A 8 -15.90 40.00 1.84
CA PHE A 8 -16.84 39.38 0.90
C PHE A 8 -16.15 38.41 -0.08
N ILE A 9 -14.96 38.79 -0.58
CA ILE A 9 -14.17 37.91 -1.47
C ILE A 9 -13.77 36.64 -0.70
N ASN A 10 -13.25 36.77 0.53
CA ASN A 10 -12.85 35.63 1.35
C ASN A 10 -14.02 34.70 1.69
N LEU A 11 -15.17 35.27 2.09
CA LEU A 11 -16.39 34.50 2.33
C LEU A 11 -16.82 33.74 1.06
N ASN A 12 -16.79 34.41 -0.10
CA ASN A 12 -17.15 33.78 -1.37
C ASN A 12 -16.21 32.62 -1.73
N PHE A 13 -14.91 32.74 -1.45
CA PHE A 13 -13.96 31.64 -1.61
C PHE A 13 -14.25 30.48 -0.65
N ILE A 14 -14.60 30.77 0.60
CA ILE A 14 -14.91 29.76 1.61
C ILE A 14 -16.20 29.04 1.25
N PHE A 15 -17.27 29.79 0.91
CA PHE A 15 -18.57 29.21 0.55
C PHE A 15 -18.55 28.37 -0.74
N ASN A 16 -17.61 28.65 -1.65
CA ASN A 16 -17.43 27.90 -2.90
C ASN A 16 -16.25 26.91 -2.83
N ASP A 17 -15.79 26.56 -1.64
CA ASP A 17 -14.70 25.58 -1.47
C ASP A 17 -13.46 25.88 -2.33
N GLY A 18 -13.07 27.18 -2.42
CA GLY A 18 -11.97 27.64 -3.25
C GLY A 18 -12.21 27.51 -4.75
N TYR A 19 -13.48 27.38 -5.17
CA TYR A 19 -13.85 27.16 -6.58
C TYR A 19 -13.22 25.90 -7.16
N LYS A 20 -13.45 24.75 -6.54
CA LYS A 20 -13.00 23.42 -7.02
C LYS A 20 -13.31 23.17 -8.50
N SER A 21 -14.37 23.80 -9.04
CA SER A 21 -14.71 23.77 -10.46
C SER A 21 -13.62 24.33 -11.40
N ARG A 22 -12.65 25.07 -10.87
CA ARG A 22 -11.47 25.53 -11.64
C ARG A 22 -10.41 24.44 -11.83
N LEU A 23 -10.45 23.42 -11.00
CA LEU A 23 -9.51 22.31 -11.08
C LEU A 23 -9.97 21.32 -12.16
N PRO A 24 -9.06 20.66 -12.86
CA PRO A 24 -9.40 19.49 -13.66
C PRO A 24 -10.13 18.45 -12.83
N GLU A 25 -11.09 17.74 -13.40
CA GLU A 25 -11.90 16.74 -12.71
C GLU A 25 -11.01 15.68 -12.01
N ILE A 26 -9.90 15.31 -12.65
CA ILE A 26 -8.91 14.40 -12.09
C ILE A 26 -8.35 14.85 -10.73
N LEU A 27 -8.26 16.16 -10.46
CA LEU A 27 -7.78 16.72 -9.20
C LEU A 27 -8.89 16.89 -8.15
N THR A 28 -10.15 16.78 -8.53
CA THR A 28 -11.27 17.03 -7.60
C THR A 28 -11.79 15.78 -6.92
N LYS A 29 -11.39 14.58 -7.36
CA LYS A 29 -12.04 13.33 -6.96
C LYS A 29 -11.32 12.45 -5.93
N ASN A 30 -10.09 12.78 -5.47
CA ASN A 30 -9.27 11.81 -4.74
C ASN A 30 -8.39 12.39 -3.61
N TYR A 31 -8.95 13.18 -2.67
CA TYR A 31 -8.12 13.87 -1.67
C TYR A 31 -8.12 13.29 -0.25
N GLU A 32 -8.61 12.09 -0.06
CA GLU A 32 -8.57 11.49 1.26
C GLU A 32 -7.43 10.48 1.37
N GLN A 33 -6.59 10.62 2.42
CA GLN A 33 -5.51 9.68 2.70
C GLN A 33 -6.08 8.28 2.96
N PRO A 34 -5.90 7.30 2.07
CA PRO A 34 -6.62 6.02 2.14
C PRO A 34 -6.40 5.28 3.47
N TRP A 35 -5.20 5.39 4.03
CA TRP A 35 -4.83 4.67 5.27
C TRP A 35 -5.39 5.27 6.55
N ASN A 36 -5.87 6.52 6.52
CA ASN A 36 -6.49 7.17 7.68
C ASN A 36 -8.02 7.03 7.71
N LEU A 37 -8.60 6.57 6.62
CA LEU A 37 -10.06 6.48 6.49
C LEU A 37 -10.66 5.30 7.24
N LEU A 38 -9.89 4.22 7.36
CA LEU A 38 -10.40 3.02 8.02
C LEU A 38 -10.26 3.14 9.54
N LYS A 39 -11.41 3.15 10.20
CA LYS A 39 -11.51 3.22 11.67
C LYS A 39 -12.25 1.99 12.21
N ASN A 40 -11.91 1.60 13.44
CA ASN A 40 -12.63 0.59 14.20
C ASN A 40 -13.95 1.14 14.78
N SER A 41 -14.68 0.34 15.54
CA SER A 41 -15.93 0.73 16.21
C SER A 41 -15.76 1.91 17.17
N ASP A 42 -14.59 2.07 17.74
CA ASP A 42 -14.27 3.11 18.74
C ASP A 42 -13.79 4.41 18.07
N GLY A 43 -13.77 4.45 16.73
CA GLY A 43 -13.34 5.60 15.94
C GLY A 43 -11.82 5.73 15.79
N GLU A 44 -11.03 4.75 16.24
CA GLU A 44 -9.58 4.74 16.12
C GLU A 44 -9.13 4.28 14.73
N ILE A 45 -8.10 4.93 14.19
CA ILE A 45 -7.51 4.58 12.90
C ILE A 45 -6.90 3.18 12.97
N CYS A 46 -7.23 2.33 11.99
CA CYS A 46 -6.73 0.96 11.94
C CYS A 46 -5.23 0.86 11.63
N HIS A 47 -4.71 1.74 10.75
CA HIS A 47 -3.28 1.80 10.48
C HIS A 47 -2.52 2.28 11.71
N GLY A 48 -1.62 1.46 12.22
CA GLY A 48 -0.86 1.75 13.46
C GLY A 48 -1.52 1.24 14.74
N ASN A 49 -2.76 0.74 14.71
CA ASN A 49 -3.40 0.16 15.88
C ASN A 49 -2.68 -1.12 16.34
N THR A 50 -2.39 -1.22 17.64
CA THR A 50 -1.61 -2.32 18.21
C THR A 50 -2.36 -3.65 18.22
N ASP A 51 -3.67 -3.58 18.37
CA ASP A 51 -4.54 -4.76 18.44
C ASP A 51 -5.10 -5.16 17.08
N GLY A 52 -4.86 -4.30 16.07
CA GLY A 52 -5.46 -4.39 14.75
C GLY A 52 -6.93 -3.98 14.77
N CYS A 53 -7.56 -4.03 13.61
CA CYS A 53 -9.00 -3.84 13.46
C CYS A 53 -9.64 -5.14 12.96
N ILE A 54 -10.80 -5.48 13.51
CA ILE A 54 -11.56 -6.66 13.12
C ILE A 54 -12.95 -6.21 12.70
N PHE A 55 -13.40 -6.68 11.54
CA PHE A 55 -14.73 -6.39 11.00
C PHE A 55 -15.43 -7.69 10.62
N ASN A 56 -16.75 -7.71 10.77
CA ASN A 56 -17.63 -8.86 10.48
C ASN A 56 -17.24 -10.12 11.27
N ALA A 57 -17.08 -9.98 12.57
CA ALA A 57 -16.88 -11.13 13.47
C ALA A 57 -18.21 -11.51 14.15
N PRO A 58 -18.50 -12.83 14.34
CA PRO A 58 -17.71 -13.96 13.85
C PRO A 58 -18.10 -14.41 12.44
N SER A 59 -17.13 -14.75 11.60
CA SER A 59 -17.32 -15.47 10.35
C SER A 59 -16.35 -16.67 10.30
N SER A 60 -16.76 -17.75 9.65
CA SER A 60 -15.91 -18.92 9.40
C SER A 60 -14.82 -18.63 8.37
N LYS A 61 -15.07 -17.69 7.44
CA LYS A 61 -14.13 -17.23 6.42
C LYS A 61 -13.33 -16.05 6.97
N LYS A 62 -12.04 -16.19 7.08
CA LYS A 62 -11.18 -15.15 7.67
C LYS A 62 -10.09 -14.68 6.72
N ILE A 63 -9.96 -13.36 6.63
CA ILE A 63 -8.86 -12.68 5.95
C ILE A 63 -8.01 -11.94 6.99
N PHE A 64 -6.70 -12.11 6.92
CA PHE A 64 -5.72 -11.29 7.65
C PHE A 64 -4.98 -10.41 6.65
N VAL A 65 -4.87 -9.13 6.95
CA VAL A 65 -4.16 -8.14 6.11
C VAL A 65 -2.97 -7.61 6.89
N ILE A 66 -1.77 -7.86 6.40
CA ILE A 66 -0.51 -7.57 7.11
C ILE A 66 0.43 -6.79 6.18
N GLY A 67 0.98 -5.68 6.66
CA GLY A 67 1.95 -4.92 5.90
C GLY A 67 2.14 -3.49 6.38
N ASP A 68 2.82 -2.71 5.57
CA ASP A 68 3.08 -1.31 5.83
C ASP A 68 1.97 -0.38 5.26
N SER A 69 2.31 0.89 5.06
CA SER A 69 1.37 1.88 4.53
C SER A 69 0.94 1.61 3.07
N HIS A 70 1.74 0.88 2.28
CA HIS A 70 1.33 0.45 0.95
C HIS A 70 0.14 -0.51 1.01
N ILE A 71 0.19 -1.48 1.94
CA ILE A 71 -0.94 -2.39 2.18
C ILE A 71 -2.09 -1.67 2.89
N ALA A 72 -1.79 -0.73 3.78
CA ALA A 72 -2.82 0.08 4.43
C ALA A 72 -3.66 0.88 3.42
N SER A 73 -3.08 1.33 2.30
CA SER A 73 -3.82 2.02 1.24
C SER A 73 -4.90 1.15 0.57
N LEU A 74 -4.76 -0.17 0.64
CA LEU A 74 -5.73 -1.13 0.09
C LEU A 74 -6.91 -1.40 1.03
N THR A 75 -6.75 -1.18 2.34
CA THR A 75 -7.64 -1.76 3.36
C THR A 75 -9.07 -1.23 3.35
N MET A 76 -9.29 0.03 2.95
CA MET A 76 -10.63 0.62 2.94
C MET A 76 -11.55 -0.08 1.93
N ASP A 77 -11.12 -0.23 0.69
CA ASP A 77 -11.89 -0.91 -0.34
C ASP A 77 -11.89 -2.44 -0.13
N LEU A 78 -10.77 -3.00 0.30
CA LEU A 78 -10.66 -4.42 0.62
C LEU A 78 -11.64 -4.83 1.73
N LYS A 79 -11.77 -4.02 2.79
CA LYS A 79 -12.82 -4.23 3.81
C LYS A 79 -14.20 -4.29 3.17
N LYS A 80 -14.56 -3.32 2.33
CA LYS A 80 -15.86 -3.26 1.67
C LYS A 80 -16.13 -4.54 0.85
N LYS A 81 -15.16 -4.98 0.05
CA LYS A 81 -15.26 -6.20 -0.76
C LYS A 81 -15.34 -7.46 0.10
N SER A 82 -14.56 -7.53 1.18
CA SER A 82 -14.56 -8.66 2.11
C SER A 82 -15.91 -8.81 2.82
N LEU A 83 -16.49 -7.70 3.29
CA LEU A 83 -17.81 -7.74 3.95
C LEU A 83 -18.92 -8.17 2.98
N PHE A 84 -18.85 -7.74 1.73
CA PHE A 84 -19.82 -8.15 0.70
C PHE A 84 -19.80 -9.64 0.44
N ASN A 85 -18.64 -10.30 0.63
CA ASN A 85 -18.45 -11.74 0.45
C ASN A 85 -18.44 -12.54 1.78
N ASP A 86 -18.94 -11.93 2.85
CA ASP A 86 -19.10 -12.52 4.20
C ASP A 86 -17.80 -12.99 4.85
N TYR A 87 -16.68 -12.30 4.60
CA TYR A 87 -15.43 -12.55 5.32
C TYR A 87 -15.33 -11.72 6.59
N GLN A 88 -14.83 -12.32 7.66
CA GLN A 88 -14.20 -11.58 8.75
C GLN A 88 -12.84 -11.07 8.26
N ILE A 89 -12.60 -9.78 8.32
CA ILE A 89 -11.31 -9.18 7.96
C ILE A 89 -10.59 -8.64 9.20
N ASN A 90 -9.32 -9.06 9.35
CA ASN A 90 -8.44 -8.70 10.45
C ASN A 90 -7.26 -7.90 9.89
N ILE A 91 -7.10 -6.63 10.27
CA ILE A 91 -6.15 -5.69 9.66
C ILE A 91 -5.05 -5.34 10.65
N PHE A 92 -3.81 -5.61 10.26
CA PHE A 92 -2.58 -5.36 11.02
C PHE A 92 -1.58 -4.62 10.12
N THR A 93 -1.80 -3.34 9.91
CA THR A 93 -0.91 -2.51 9.08
C THR A 93 -0.19 -1.46 9.91
N ARG A 94 1.12 -1.27 9.64
CA ARG A 94 1.98 -0.29 10.31
C ARG A 94 3.06 0.24 9.37
N GLY A 95 3.91 1.15 9.84
CA GLY A 95 5.05 1.66 9.07
C GLY A 95 6.24 0.70 8.97
N CYS A 96 5.99 -0.61 8.93
CA CYS A 96 7.02 -1.65 8.79
C CYS A 96 6.45 -2.93 8.17
N LEU A 97 7.32 -3.74 7.58
CA LEU A 97 6.99 -5.08 7.12
C LEU A 97 7.02 -6.09 8.29
N TYR A 98 6.49 -7.27 8.02
CA TYR A 98 6.39 -8.36 8.99
C TYR A 98 7.70 -9.15 9.05
N TYR A 99 8.53 -8.86 10.08
CA TYR A 99 9.82 -9.51 10.30
C TYR A 99 9.97 -10.01 11.74
N PRO A 100 9.28 -11.12 12.13
CA PRO A 100 9.46 -11.73 13.45
C PRO A 100 10.92 -12.09 13.72
N GLY A 101 11.34 -11.92 14.97
CA GLY A 101 12.74 -12.07 15.37
C GLY A 101 13.61 -10.82 15.13
N PHE A 102 13.00 -9.70 14.70
CA PHE A 102 13.68 -8.43 14.53
C PHE A 102 12.97 -7.27 15.22
N ASN A 103 13.76 -6.30 15.65
CA ASN A 103 13.27 -4.99 16.06
C ASN A 103 13.69 -3.94 15.04
N LEU A 104 12.77 -3.09 14.62
CA LEU A 104 13.08 -1.89 13.84
C LEU A 104 13.75 -0.84 14.73
N VAL A 105 14.89 -0.32 14.30
CA VAL A 105 15.61 0.77 14.97
C VAL A 105 15.57 2.01 14.10
N ARG A 106 15.09 3.09 14.66
CA ARG A 106 15.16 4.41 14.04
C ARG A 106 16.54 5.01 14.27
N ILE A 107 17.39 4.99 13.24
CA ILE A 107 18.80 5.40 13.33
C ILE A 107 18.95 6.81 13.86
N GLN A 108 18.16 7.77 13.39
CA GLN A 108 18.23 9.17 13.85
C GLN A 108 17.93 9.35 15.34
N ALA A 109 17.13 8.47 15.92
CA ALA A 109 16.76 8.54 17.33
C ALA A 109 17.55 7.54 18.20
N ASN A 110 18.34 6.66 17.58
CA ASN A 110 19.01 5.51 18.20
C ASN A 110 18.09 4.76 19.18
N LYS A 111 16.84 4.51 18.74
CA LYS A 111 15.80 3.88 19.57
C LYS A 111 15.08 2.79 18.82
N ILE A 112 14.83 1.69 19.53
CA ILE A 112 13.92 0.65 19.05
C ILE A 112 12.52 1.25 18.87
N SER A 113 11.90 0.94 17.76
CA SER A 113 10.53 1.35 17.47
C SER A 113 9.57 0.72 18.48
N LYS A 114 8.77 1.53 19.15
CA LYS A 114 7.71 1.04 20.05
C LYS A 114 6.61 0.27 19.29
N HIS A 115 6.54 0.48 17.98
CA HIS A 115 5.44 0.00 17.16
C HIS A 115 5.82 -1.12 16.21
N CYS A 116 7.09 -1.19 15.79
CA CYS A 116 7.63 -2.16 14.85
C CYS A 116 8.72 -2.98 15.55
N ASN A 117 8.29 -3.91 16.37
CA ASN A 117 9.17 -4.76 17.17
C ASN A 117 8.67 -6.21 17.17
N ASP A 118 9.50 -7.12 17.63
CA ASP A 118 9.18 -8.54 17.66
C ASP A 118 7.91 -8.86 18.46
N ASN A 119 7.68 -8.19 19.58
CA ASN A 119 6.46 -8.40 20.37
C ASN A 119 5.19 -8.20 19.55
N TYR A 120 5.17 -7.17 18.70
CA TYR A 120 4.07 -6.91 17.79
C TYR A 120 3.93 -8.02 16.74
N PHE A 121 5.04 -8.46 16.14
CA PHE A 121 5.03 -9.53 15.14
C PHE A 121 4.61 -10.87 15.72
N GLN A 122 5.10 -11.22 16.91
CA GLN A 122 4.70 -12.45 17.62
C GLN A 122 3.21 -12.43 18.00
N LYS A 123 2.65 -11.27 18.34
CA LYS A 123 1.22 -11.11 18.61
C LYS A 123 0.37 -11.44 17.37
N ILE A 124 0.77 -10.95 16.20
CA ILE A 124 0.11 -11.25 14.93
C ILE A 124 0.25 -12.73 14.62
N LYS A 125 1.48 -13.28 14.67
CA LYS A 125 1.77 -14.68 14.45
C LYS A 125 0.88 -15.60 15.29
N LYS A 126 0.80 -15.33 16.60
CA LYS A 126 -0.03 -16.09 17.53
C LYS A 126 -1.52 -16.08 17.17
N LYS A 127 -2.02 -15.00 16.61
CA LYS A 127 -3.40 -14.91 16.11
C LYS A 127 -3.59 -15.77 14.87
N ILE A 128 -2.67 -15.68 13.90
CA ILE A 128 -2.76 -16.42 12.63
C ILE A 128 -2.63 -17.94 12.84
N LEU A 129 -1.68 -18.37 13.67
CA LEU A 129 -1.42 -19.80 13.90
C LEU A 129 -2.58 -20.51 14.64
N LYS A 130 -3.54 -19.79 15.20
CA LYS A 130 -4.77 -20.36 15.74
C LYS A 130 -5.80 -20.69 14.66
N GLU A 131 -5.63 -20.14 13.49
CA GLU A 131 -6.55 -20.31 12.37
C GLU A 131 -6.08 -21.44 11.45
N LYS A 132 -7.05 -22.07 10.82
CA LYS A 132 -6.84 -23.02 9.72
C LYS A 132 -7.65 -22.56 8.52
N ASN A 133 -7.06 -22.65 7.34
CA ASN A 133 -7.69 -22.22 6.09
C ASN A 133 -8.06 -20.73 6.03
N ALA A 134 -7.43 -19.88 6.86
CA ALA A 134 -7.55 -18.44 6.70
C ALA A 134 -6.73 -17.96 5.48
N THR A 135 -7.18 -16.87 4.87
CA THR A 135 -6.44 -16.19 3.81
C THR A 135 -5.59 -15.07 4.40
N ILE A 136 -4.29 -15.11 4.19
CA ILE A 136 -3.33 -14.14 4.70
C ILE A 136 -2.83 -13.29 3.54
N ILE A 137 -3.24 -12.04 3.46
CA ILE A 137 -2.76 -11.05 2.50
C ILE A 137 -1.58 -10.34 3.13
N ILE A 138 -0.41 -10.46 2.53
CA ILE A 138 0.82 -9.87 3.07
C ILE A 138 1.66 -9.22 1.98
N GLY A 139 2.17 -8.03 2.26
CA GLY A 139 2.99 -7.26 1.33
C GLY A 139 3.46 -5.94 1.92
N GLY A 140 3.98 -5.07 1.06
CA GLY A 140 4.41 -3.73 1.42
C GLY A 140 5.49 -3.15 0.52
N ARG A 141 6.10 -2.06 0.97
CA ARG A 141 7.16 -1.34 0.27
C ARG A 141 8.51 -2.02 0.48
N PHE A 142 8.64 -3.29 0.03
CA PHE A 142 9.84 -4.11 0.20
C PHE A 142 11.15 -3.41 -0.15
N PRO A 143 11.27 -2.66 -1.29
CA PRO A 143 12.55 -2.06 -1.67
C PRO A 143 13.13 -1.10 -0.63
N VAL A 144 12.29 -0.39 0.14
CA VAL A 144 12.77 0.51 1.20
C VAL A 144 13.42 -0.29 2.32
N HIS A 145 12.84 -1.42 2.68
CA HIS A 145 13.30 -2.25 3.79
C HIS A 145 14.47 -3.15 3.42
N LEU A 146 14.49 -3.68 2.18
CA LEU A 146 15.55 -4.59 1.71
C LEU A 146 16.80 -3.85 1.26
N ASN A 147 16.63 -2.73 0.53
CA ASN A 147 17.74 -2.00 -0.08
C ASN A 147 18.16 -0.78 0.75
N ASN A 148 17.42 -0.48 1.83
CA ASN A 148 17.63 0.70 2.67
C ASN A 148 17.76 2.00 1.85
N SER A 149 16.97 2.14 0.80
CA SER A 149 17.03 3.26 -0.13
C SER A 149 15.63 3.77 -0.48
N TYR A 150 15.51 5.08 -0.60
CA TYR A 150 14.31 5.73 -1.12
C TYR A 150 14.24 5.62 -2.64
N PHE A 151 13.04 5.88 -3.17
CA PHE A 151 12.82 5.79 -4.60
C PHE A 151 13.28 7.06 -5.32
N ASP A 152 14.07 6.89 -6.37
CA ASP A 152 14.38 7.88 -7.38
C ASP A 152 13.85 7.34 -8.71
N ASN A 153 12.91 8.06 -9.34
CA ASN A 153 12.36 7.65 -10.63
C ASN A 153 13.26 7.98 -11.82
N GLN A 154 14.45 8.58 -11.56
CA GLN A 154 15.43 9.01 -12.56
C GLN A 154 14.90 10.03 -13.58
N GLU A 155 13.73 10.61 -13.30
CA GLU A 155 13.05 11.61 -14.13
C GLU A 155 12.71 12.86 -13.29
N GLY A 156 13.51 13.13 -12.24
CA GLY A 156 13.36 14.29 -11.34
C GLY A 156 12.34 14.08 -10.22
N GLY A 157 11.87 12.87 -10.00
CA GLY A 157 11.04 12.50 -8.87
C GLY A 157 11.83 11.70 -7.85
N ILE A 158 12.17 12.32 -6.72
CA ILE A 158 12.91 11.67 -5.63
C ILE A 158 12.04 11.70 -4.39
N ASP A 159 11.83 10.53 -3.79
CA ASP A 159 11.21 10.44 -2.49
C ASP A 159 12.15 11.02 -1.44
N HIS A 160 11.70 12.04 -0.73
CA HIS A 160 12.58 12.83 0.11
C HIS A 160 13.21 12.02 1.24
N LYS A 161 14.51 12.25 1.40
CA LYS A 161 15.42 11.72 2.41
C LYS A 161 14.78 11.67 3.80
N ARG A 162 14.13 10.58 4.12
CA ARG A 162 13.70 10.30 5.47
C ARG A 162 14.42 9.04 5.93
N ARG A 163 15.03 9.16 7.11
CA ARG A 163 15.43 8.11 8.03
C ARG A 163 15.74 6.76 7.39
N LEU A 164 16.99 6.45 7.36
CA LEU A 164 17.44 5.07 7.27
C LEU A 164 16.98 4.38 8.55
N ASP A 165 16.03 3.48 8.45
CA ASP A 165 15.66 2.59 9.53
C ASP A 165 16.43 1.28 9.34
N SER A 166 16.95 0.69 10.41
CA SER A 166 17.63 -0.60 10.39
C SER A 166 16.87 -1.63 11.20
N TYR A 167 17.15 -2.90 10.96
CA TYR A 167 16.60 -4.00 11.73
C TYR A 167 17.71 -4.66 12.55
N ILE A 168 17.44 -4.88 13.84
CA ILE A 168 18.34 -5.61 14.75
C ILE A 168 17.74 -6.98 15.01
N SER A 169 18.52 -8.03 14.70
CA SER A 169 18.16 -9.41 14.97
C SER A 169 18.16 -9.69 16.47
N LEU A 170 17.18 -10.52 16.90
CA LEU A 170 17.12 -11.08 18.23
C LEU A 170 17.71 -12.51 18.31
N GLY A 171 18.47 -12.90 17.29
CA GLY A 171 19.22 -14.16 17.27
C GLY A 171 18.48 -15.33 16.62
N LYS A 172 17.19 -15.23 16.29
CA LYS A 172 16.45 -16.31 15.63
C LYS A 172 16.83 -16.45 14.15
N TYR A 173 17.01 -15.33 13.48
CA TYR A 173 17.36 -15.26 12.06
C TYR A 173 18.52 -14.30 11.84
N ASN A 174 19.37 -14.57 10.86
CA ASN A 174 20.50 -13.71 10.51
C ASN A 174 20.07 -12.48 9.71
N THR A 175 19.11 -12.64 8.80
CA THR A 175 18.62 -11.57 7.93
C THR A 175 17.10 -11.42 8.00
N ILE A 176 16.61 -10.24 7.62
CA ILE A 176 15.17 -9.99 7.51
C ILE A 176 14.55 -10.83 6.41
N GLN A 177 15.31 -11.18 5.37
CA GLN A 177 14.90 -12.07 4.29
C GLN A 177 14.64 -13.48 4.82
N ASP A 178 15.56 -14.02 5.63
CA ASP A 178 15.40 -15.33 6.26
C ASP A 178 14.19 -15.33 7.18
N SER A 179 14.01 -14.28 7.98
CA SER A 179 12.85 -14.14 8.84
C SER A 179 11.57 -14.19 8.01
N PHE A 180 11.44 -13.31 7.01
CA PHE A 180 10.23 -13.23 6.20
C PHE A 180 9.92 -14.58 5.54
N LYS A 181 10.91 -15.17 4.86
CA LYS A 181 10.75 -16.45 4.16
C LYS A 181 10.28 -17.56 5.10
N ASN A 182 10.99 -17.80 6.21
CA ASN A 182 10.68 -18.91 7.12
C ASN A 182 9.34 -18.70 7.83
N GLU A 183 9.02 -17.48 8.23
CA GLU A 183 7.75 -17.16 8.89
C GLU A 183 6.56 -17.33 7.94
N ILE A 184 6.70 -16.95 6.67
CA ILE A 184 5.66 -17.17 5.66
C ILE A 184 5.47 -18.66 5.39
N LEU A 185 6.54 -19.43 5.27
CA LEU A 185 6.47 -20.88 5.10
C LEU A 185 5.77 -21.57 6.29
N GLU A 186 6.09 -21.16 7.52
CA GLU A 186 5.44 -21.69 8.72
C GLU A 186 3.92 -21.40 8.72
N ILE A 187 3.51 -20.18 8.38
CA ILE A 187 2.10 -19.79 8.30
C ILE A 187 1.38 -20.56 7.19
N SER A 188 2.05 -20.81 6.06
CA SER A 188 1.48 -21.48 4.89
C SER A 188 1.15 -22.95 5.14
N ASN A 189 1.65 -23.57 6.21
CA ASN A 189 1.32 -24.98 6.55
C ASN A 189 -0.18 -25.19 6.83
N ASN A 190 -0.87 -24.16 7.32
CA ASN A 190 -2.28 -24.27 7.70
C ASN A 190 -3.18 -23.18 7.06
N ASN A 191 -2.61 -22.24 6.32
CA ASN A 191 -3.32 -21.09 5.79
C ASN A 191 -2.91 -20.79 4.34
N LYS A 192 -3.76 -20.10 3.60
CA LYS A 192 -3.49 -19.63 2.24
C LYS A 192 -2.80 -18.28 2.32
N ILE A 193 -1.70 -18.09 1.61
CA ILE A 193 -0.91 -16.86 1.62
C ILE A 193 -1.04 -16.17 0.27
N LEU A 194 -1.52 -14.94 0.23
CA LEU A 194 -1.45 -14.05 -0.92
C LEU A 194 -0.29 -13.08 -0.73
N LEU A 195 0.81 -13.30 -1.43
CA LEU A 195 1.95 -12.40 -1.48
C LEU A 195 1.68 -11.26 -2.43
N ILE A 196 1.57 -10.04 -1.92
CA ILE A 196 1.42 -8.84 -2.73
C ILE A 196 2.80 -8.33 -3.11
N TYR A 197 3.13 -8.40 -4.39
CA TYR A 197 4.38 -7.90 -4.95
C TYR A 197 4.43 -6.36 -4.90
N PRO A 198 5.61 -5.74 -5.02
CA PRO A 198 5.76 -4.30 -4.89
C PRO A 198 4.83 -3.52 -5.82
N ILE A 199 4.09 -2.59 -5.26
CA ILE A 199 3.31 -1.61 -6.01
C ILE A 199 4.32 -0.63 -6.65
N PRO A 200 4.18 -0.27 -7.94
CA PRO A 200 5.03 0.74 -8.56
C PRO A 200 4.98 2.07 -7.80
N GLU A 201 6.15 2.69 -7.62
CA GLU A 201 6.30 3.99 -6.96
C GLU A 201 6.37 5.09 -8.03
N VAL A 202 5.92 6.30 -7.71
CA VAL A 202 5.90 7.45 -8.64
C VAL A 202 7.10 8.36 -8.44
N GLY A 203 7.55 8.54 -7.19
CA GLY A 203 8.69 9.39 -6.82
C GLY A 203 8.38 10.89 -6.81
N SER A 204 7.27 11.31 -7.39
CA SER A 204 6.78 12.70 -7.35
C SER A 204 5.31 12.70 -6.96
N ASP A 205 4.86 13.74 -6.27
CA ASP A 205 3.44 13.93 -6.04
C ASP A 205 2.73 14.20 -7.38
N PRO A 206 1.80 13.32 -7.82
CA PRO A 206 1.10 13.50 -9.09
C PRO A 206 0.30 14.79 -9.14
N ASN A 207 -0.26 15.24 -8.03
CA ASN A 207 -1.03 16.47 -7.95
C ASN A 207 -0.18 17.69 -8.28
N SER A 208 1.06 17.73 -7.76
CA SER A 208 2.02 18.81 -8.07
C SER A 208 2.42 18.81 -9.54
N LYS A 209 2.59 17.66 -10.16
CA LYS A 209 2.92 17.53 -11.60
C LYS A 209 1.81 18.09 -12.49
N ILE A 210 0.55 17.77 -12.21
CA ILE A 210 -0.61 18.32 -12.93
C ILE A 210 -0.64 19.86 -12.82
N PHE A 211 -0.35 20.39 -11.63
CA PHE A 211 -0.36 21.83 -11.40
C PHE A 211 0.72 22.56 -12.21
N ILE A 212 1.94 22.02 -12.26
CA ILE A 212 3.06 22.55 -13.03
C ILE A 212 2.75 22.55 -14.52
N THR A 213 2.19 21.48 -15.05
CA THR A 213 1.88 21.34 -16.49
C THR A 213 0.80 22.31 -16.93
N ARG A 214 -0.21 22.58 -16.08
CA ARG A 214 -1.28 23.54 -16.37
C ARG A 214 -0.80 24.99 -16.40
N ASN A 215 0.17 25.35 -15.58
CA ASN A 215 0.71 26.72 -15.53
C ASN A 215 1.66 27.01 -16.71
N ASN A 216 2.11 26.01 -17.43
CA ASN A 216 2.98 26.16 -18.59
C ASN A 216 2.14 26.40 -19.86
N LYS A 217 1.66 27.67 -20.02
CA LYS A 217 0.79 28.10 -21.15
C LYS A 217 1.36 27.85 -22.56
N PHE A 218 2.63 27.46 -22.66
CA PHE A 218 3.34 27.26 -23.93
C PHE A 218 3.52 25.76 -24.30
N SER A 219 3.19 24.82 -23.44
CA SER A 219 3.28 23.41 -23.75
C SER A 219 1.94 22.88 -24.27
N LYS A 220 1.88 22.58 -25.58
CA LYS A 220 0.78 21.84 -26.21
C LYS A 220 0.83 20.34 -25.91
N LYS A 221 1.75 19.86 -25.06
CA LYS A 221 1.79 18.46 -24.62
C LYS A 221 0.58 18.15 -23.76
N SER A 222 -0.13 17.11 -24.12
CA SER A 222 -1.23 16.60 -23.31
C SER A 222 -0.74 16.28 -21.90
N VAL A 223 -1.47 16.74 -20.90
CA VAL A 223 -1.23 16.49 -19.46
C VAL A 223 -0.96 15.00 -19.17
N ILE A 224 -1.47 14.11 -20.00
CA ILE A 224 -1.45 12.67 -19.86
C ILE A 224 -0.04 12.07 -19.95
N ASN A 225 0.85 12.57 -20.79
CA ASN A 225 2.18 11.98 -21.01
C ASN A 225 3.21 12.30 -19.91
N ASP A 226 2.94 13.30 -19.07
CA ASP A 226 3.90 13.75 -18.04
C ASP A 226 3.74 12.98 -16.70
N PHE A 227 2.74 12.11 -16.61
CA PHE A 227 2.40 11.36 -15.38
C PHE A 227 2.68 9.86 -15.49
N THR A 228 3.80 9.49 -16.02
CA THR A 228 4.24 8.09 -16.07
C THR A 228 5.65 7.97 -15.53
N THR A 229 6.01 6.79 -15.06
CA THR A 229 7.38 6.48 -14.64
C THR A 229 7.96 5.36 -15.49
N SER A 230 9.28 5.21 -15.51
CA SER A 230 9.94 4.17 -16.27
C SER A 230 9.65 2.78 -15.68
N TYR A 231 9.20 1.85 -16.53
CA TYR A 231 9.04 0.45 -16.13
C TYR A 231 10.39 -0.22 -15.87
N GLU A 232 11.45 0.18 -16.58
CA GLU A 232 12.81 -0.32 -16.33
C GLU A 232 13.30 0.06 -14.94
N VAL A 233 13.10 1.33 -14.53
CA VAL A 233 13.42 1.79 -13.18
C VAL A 233 12.64 1.00 -12.11
N TYR A 234 11.36 0.70 -12.36
CA TYR A 234 10.59 -0.16 -11.46
C TYR A 234 11.20 -1.56 -11.34
N LYS A 235 11.55 -2.22 -12.46
CA LYS A 235 12.13 -3.56 -12.46
C LYS A 235 13.44 -3.60 -11.68
N GLU A 236 14.34 -2.66 -11.94
CA GLU A 236 15.62 -2.57 -11.22
C GLU A 236 15.39 -2.31 -9.73
N ARG A 237 14.50 -1.37 -9.39
CA ARG A 237 14.12 -1.02 -8.01
C ARG A 237 13.61 -2.22 -7.22
N THR A 238 12.82 -3.08 -7.85
CA THR A 238 12.11 -4.17 -7.19
C THR A 238 12.78 -5.52 -7.30
N LYS A 239 13.90 -5.63 -7.99
CA LYS A 239 14.62 -6.88 -8.26
C LYS A 239 14.84 -7.74 -7.00
N SER A 240 15.43 -7.17 -5.95
CA SER A 240 15.66 -7.88 -4.68
C SER A 240 14.37 -8.32 -3.99
N SER A 241 13.30 -7.57 -4.19
CA SER A 241 11.98 -7.93 -3.65
C SER A 241 11.38 -9.13 -4.37
N PHE A 242 11.48 -9.16 -5.71
CA PHE A 242 11.06 -10.31 -6.51
C PHE A 242 11.89 -11.54 -6.16
N GLU A 243 13.22 -11.42 -6.12
CA GLU A 243 14.12 -12.51 -5.71
C GLU A 243 13.72 -13.12 -4.36
N LEU A 244 13.41 -12.28 -3.35
CA LEU A 244 12.91 -12.76 -2.06
C LEU A 244 11.58 -13.48 -2.20
N LEU A 245 10.58 -12.84 -2.80
CA LEU A 245 9.21 -13.35 -2.86
C LEU A 245 9.11 -14.61 -3.74
N ASP A 246 9.86 -14.67 -4.84
CA ASP A 246 9.92 -15.85 -5.72
C ASP A 246 10.59 -17.05 -5.04
N SER A 247 11.53 -16.81 -4.11
CA SER A 247 12.21 -17.86 -3.36
C SER A 247 11.32 -18.60 -2.36
N ILE A 248 10.11 -18.08 -2.07
CA ILE A 248 9.18 -18.66 -1.09
C ILE A 248 8.22 -19.60 -1.83
N GLU A 249 8.41 -20.89 -1.70
CA GLU A 249 7.64 -21.92 -2.40
C GLU A 249 6.83 -22.79 -1.43
N SER A 250 5.53 -22.85 -1.65
CA SER A 250 4.59 -23.75 -0.96
C SER A 250 3.31 -23.85 -1.79
N PRO A 251 2.59 -24.98 -1.79
CA PRO A 251 1.32 -25.12 -2.52
C PRO A 251 0.23 -24.16 -2.03
N ASN A 252 0.38 -23.60 -0.84
CA ASN A 252 -0.56 -22.64 -0.26
C ASN A 252 -0.13 -21.16 -0.48
N ILE A 253 0.82 -20.90 -1.38
CA ILE A 253 1.28 -19.54 -1.67
C ILE A 253 0.82 -19.13 -3.06
N TYR A 254 0.10 -18.02 -3.09
CA TYR A 254 -0.45 -17.37 -4.28
C TYR A 254 0.17 -15.97 -4.41
N ARG A 255 0.31 -15.47 -5.64
CA ARG A 255 1.05 -14.25 -5.94
C ARG A 255 0.18 -13.23 -6.66
N ILE A 256 0.15 -12.02 -6.16
CA ILE A 256 -0.53 -10.87 -6.77
C ILE A 256 0.53 -9.91 -7.29
N TYR A 257 0.44 -9.55 -8.57
CA TYR A 257 1.39 -8.70 -9.28
C TYR A 257 0.77 -7.34 -9.63
N PRO A 258 0.72 -6.35 -8.71
CA PRO A 258 0.09 -5.05 -8.96
C PRO A 258 0.66 -4.34 -10.18
N HIS A 259 1.96 -4.50 -10.46
CA HIS A 259 2.60 -3.84 -11.59
C HIS A 259 1.97 -4.17 -12.96
N THR A 260 1.35 -5.32 -13.11
CA THR A 260 0.67 -5.71 -14.37
C THR A 260 -0.53 -4.82 -14.69
N LEU A 261 -1.11 -4.17 -13.68
CA LEU A 261 -2.18 -3.19 -13.87
C LEU A 261 -1.67 -1.83 -14.32
N PHE A 262 -0.47 -1.46 -13.87
CA PHE A 262 0.04 -0.10 -13.99
C PHE A 262 1.13 0.04 -15.05
N CYS A 263 1.94 -1.00 -15.27
CA CYS A 263 3.14 -0.92 -16.10
C CYS A 263 3.02 -1.73 -17.39
N ASP A 264 3.62 -1.21 -18.47
CA ASP A 264 3.75 -1.84 -19.79
C ASP A 264 2.41 -2.31 -20.42
N ASN A 265 1.31 -1.81 -19.90
CA ASN A 265 -0.05 -2.16 -20.32
C ASN A 265 -0.61 -1.10 -21.29
N LEU A 266 -0.96 0.08 -20.79
CA LEU A 266 -1.52 1.17 -21.62
C LEU A 266 -0.45 1.94 -22.38
N ILE A 267 0.73 2.08 -21.81
CA ILE A 267 1.88 2.78 -22.42
C ILE A 267 3.10 1.87 -22.33
N LYS A 268 3.64 1.50 -23.49
CA LYS A 268 4.79 0.60 -23.59
C LYS A 268 5.99 1.14 -22.80
N SER A 269 6.63 0.26 -21.99
CA SER A 269 7.80 0.55 -21.16
C SER A 269 7.57 1.65 -20.09
N ARG A 270 6.31 1.98 -19.78
CA ARG A 270 5.95 3.00 -18.77
C ARG A 270 4.99 2.42 -17.73
N CYS A 271 5.04 2.97 -16.54
CA CYS A 271 4.04 2.76 -15.49
C CYS A 271 3.16 4.00 -15.40
N ILE A 272 1.85 3.84 -15.49
CA ILE A 272 0.88 4.93 -15.45
C ILE A 272 0.63 5.38 -14.01
N THR A 273 0.35 6.66 -13.82
CA THR A 273 0.00 7.24 -12.52
C THR A 273 -1.47 7.67 -12.44
N HIS A 274 -2.15 7.65 -13.56
CA HIS A 274 -3.57 7.98 -13.70
C HIS A 274 -4.18 7.14 -14.81
N TYR A 275 -5.49 6.99 -14.76
CA TYR A 275 -6.28 6.33 -15.79
C TYR A 275 -7.60 7.08 -15.97
N ASP A 276 -7.92 7.46 -17.21
CA ASP A 276 -9.07 8.33 -17.50
C ASP A 276 -9.02 9.59 -16.61
N LYS A 277 -10.07 9.85 -15.87
CA LYS A 277 -10.22 10.98 -14.96
C LYS A 277 -9.82 10.67 -13.51
N TYR A 278 -9.17 9.56 -13.24
CA TYR A 278 -8.80 9.12 -11.91
C TYR A 278 -7.29 9.11 -11.72
N MET A 279 -6.82 9.73 -10.64
CA MET A 279 -5.47 9.49 -10.15
C MET A 279 -5.41 8.11 -9.52
N LEU A 280 -4.37 7.33 -9.83
CA LEU A 280 -4.14 6.02 -9.24
C LEU A 280 -3.30 6.09 -7.96
N TYR A 281 -2.66 7.23 -7.73
CA TYR A 281 -1.85 7.50 -6.54
C TYR A 281 -2.38 8.71 -5.79
N PHE A 282 -2.28 8.63 -4.47
CA PHE A 282 -2.58 9.73 -3.57
C PHE A 282 -1.39 10.70 -3.45
N ASP A 283 -0.20 10.16 -3.32
CA ASP A 283 1.07 10.87 -3.22
C ASP A 283 2.15 10.22 -4.11
N ASN A 284 3.42 10.39 -3.76
CA ASN A 284 4.55 9.89 -4.55
C ASN A 284 4.74 8.36 -4.52
N ASN A 285 4.00 7.60 -3.72
CA ASN A 285 4.16 6.15 -3.62
C ASN A 285 2.91 5.37 -3.15
N HIS A 286 1.93 6.02 -2.52
CA HIS A 286 0.73 5.35 -2.05
C HIS A 286 -0.40 5.41 -3.08
N LEU A 287 -1.12 4.32 -3.22
CA LEU A 287 -2.30 4.27 -4.08
C LEU A 287 -3.43 5.15 -3.55
N SER A 288 -4.16 5.77 -4.47
CA SER A 288 -5.46 6.36 -4.20
C SER A 288 -6.52 5.27 -3.98
N LEU A 289 -7.74 5.66 -3.58
CA LEU A 289 -8.85 4.70 -3.50
C LEU A 289 -9.11 3.99 -4.83
N LYS A 290 -8.93 4.69 -5.96
CA LYS A 290 -9.12 4.07 -7.30
C LYS A 290 -7.99 3.11 -7.66
N GLY A 291 -6.75 3.47 -7.35
CA GLY A 291 -5.62 2.55 -7.52
C GLY A 291 -5.74 1.31 -6.63
N ALA A 292 -6.17 1.50 -5.39
CA ALA A 292 -6.44 0.42 -4.45
C ALA A 292 -7.57 -0.52 -4.92
N GLU A 293 -8.66 0.03 -5.46
CA GLU A 293 -9.77 -0.75 -6.04
C GLU A 293 -9.29 -1.71 -7.12
N LEU A 294 -8.40 -1.25 -8.03
CA LEU A 294 -7.87 -2.10 -9.09
C LEU A 294 -7.06 -3.28 -8.54
N VAL A 295 -6.17 -3.02 -7.57
CA VAL A 295 -5.37 -4.09 -6.93
C VAL A 295 -6.26 -5.04 -6.14
N ASN A 296 -7.25 -4.53 -5.42
CA ASN A 296 -8.17 -5.35 -4.64
C ASN A 296 -9.08 -6.23 -5.52
N ASN A 297 -9.37 -5.83 -6.74
CA ASN A 297 -10.07 -6.71 -7.69
C ASN A 297 -9.22 -7.96 -7.98
N LEU A 298 -7.91 -7.80 -8.29
CA LEU A 298 -7.02 -8.96 -8.46
C LEU A 298 -6.96 -9.84 -7.21
N ILE A 299 -6.90 -9.23 -6.02
CA ILE A 299 -6.88 -9.97 -4.75
C ILE A 299 -8.16 -10.80 -4.60
N MET A 300 -9.32 -10.21 -4.80
CA MET A 300 -10.60 -10.90 -4.64
C MET A 300 -10.83 -11.96 -5.71
N GLU A 301 -10.39 -11.72 -6.95
CA GLU A 301 -10.40 -12.72 -8.02
C GLU A 301 -9.56 -13.94 -7.66
N GLU A 302 -8.37 -13.74 -7.09
CA GLU A 302 -7.51 -14.84 -6.69
C GLU A 302 -8.10 -15.61 -5.49
N ILE A 303 -8.68 -14.91 -4.50
CA ILE A 303 -9.39 -15.56 -3.39
C ILE A 303 -10.54 -16.43 -3.93
N ALA A 304 -11.31 -15.93 -4.89
CA ALA A 304 -12.40 -16.71 -5.48
C ALA A 304 -11.90 -17.97 -6.19
N LYS A 305 -10.77 -17.90 -6.90
CA LYS A 305 -10.14 -19.08 -7.53
C LYS A 305 -9.71 -20.11 -6.48
N ILE A 306 -9.08 -19.67 -5.39
CA ILE A 306 -8.66 -20.54 -4.28
C ILE A 306 -9.87 -21.25 -3.68
N GLU A 307 -10.98 -20.56 -3.45
CA GLU A 307 -12.20 -21.16 -2.90
C GLU A 307 -12.85 -22.17 -3.86
N LEU A 308 -12.71 -22.00 -5.14
CA LEU A 308 -13.20 -22.97 -6.13
C LEU A 308 -12.38 -24.25 -6.09
N ILE A 309 -11.06 -24.15 -5.97
CA ILE A 309 -10.15 -25.30 -5.85
C ILE A 309 -10.47 -26.08 -4.57
N ASP A 310 -10.64 -25.42 -3.43
CA ASP A 310 -10.93 -26.06 -2.15
C ASP A 310 -12.29 -26.81 -2.14
N LYS A 311 -13.24 -26.45 -3.01
CA LYS A 311 -14.53 -27.14 -3.14
C LYS A 311 -14.49 -28.38 -4.03
N THR A 312 -13.43 -28.52 -4.80
CA THR A 312 -13.30 -29.60 -5.81
C THR A 312 -12.57 -30.81 -5.24
N TYR A 313 -11.96 -30.66 -4.11
CA TYR A 313 -11.28 -31.71 -3.34
C TYR A 313 -11.97 -31.94 -1.99
#